data_ce26ba73a1c62018f8ca5041e08e329e
#
_entry.id   ce26ba73a1c62018f8ca5041e08e329e
#
_cell.length_a   1.000
_cell.length_b   1.000
_cell.length_c   1.000
_cell.angle_alpha   90.00
_cell.angle_beta   90.00
_cell.angle_gamma   90.00
#
_symmetry.space_group_name_H-M   'P 1'
#
loop_
_entity.id
_entity.type
_entity.pdbx_description
1 polymer ?
#
loop_
_entity_poly.entity_id
_entity_poly.type
_entity_poly.pdbx_seq_one_letter_code
_entity_poly.pdbx_strand_id
1 'polypeptide(L)'
;MELGNQFELDRQHEIVEARRHPRYKFEIDIRIYPRNAQVVRGHTVDISESGISAMLRVEVPLGEVVRLEFSLDSIEVEVHALVRQRNAFRYGFQFVGTHAQDVIARTCRQLSMQQSLFGE
;
A
#
# COMPACT_ATOMS: atom_id res chain seq x y z
N MET A 1 35.49 1.28 -2.42
CA MET A 1 34.93 1.56 -3.66
C MET A 1 33.74 0.75 -3.97
N GLU A 2 33.89 -0.53 -3.98
CA GLU A 2 32.77 -1.35 -4.35
C GLU A 2 31.67 -1.31 -3.35
N LEU A 3 31.99 -1.13 -2.07
CA LEU A 3 30.95 -1.05 -1.05
C LEU A 3 30.06 0.15 -1.28
N GLY A 4 30.65 1.27 -1.64
CA GLY A 4 29.86 2.45 -1.93
C GLY A 4 28.94 2.23 -3.11
N ASN A 5 29.47 1.57 -4.14
CA ASN A 5 28.65 1.29 -5.31
C ASN A 5 27.49 0.38 -4.99
N GLN A 6 27.72 -0.59 -4.12
CA GLN A 6 26.63 -1.49 -3.75
C GLN A 6 25.52 -0.77 -3.00
N PHE A 7 25.89 0.14 -2.11
CA PHE A 7 24.88 0.93 -1.43
C PHE A 7 24.05 1.72 -2.41
N GLU A 8 24.68 2.33 -3.36
CA GLU A 8 23.94 3.10 -4.34
C GLU A 8 23.07 2.22 -5.20
N LEU A 9 23.55 1.04 -5.54
CA LEU A 9 22.74 0.11 -6.31
C LEU A 9 21.49 -0.31 -5.54
N ASP A 10 21.63 -0.53 -4.24
CA ASP A 10 20.47 -0.92 -3.45
C ASP A 10 19.43 0.18 -3.42
N ARG A 11 19.86 1.42 -3.29
CA ARG A 11 18.93 2.53 -3.34
C ARG A 11 18.24 2.63 -4.67
N GLN A 12 19.00 2.48 -5.74
CA GLN A 12 18.42 2.54 -7.06
C GLN A 12 17.44 1.41 -7.28
N HIS A 13 17.75 0.26 -6.72
CA HIS A 13 16.84 -0.87 -6.82
C HIS A 13 15.52 -0.57 -6.15
N GLU A 14 15.55 0.06 -4.98
CA GLU A 14 14.32 0.43 -4.30
C GLU A 14 13.51 1.42 -5.11
N ILE A 15 14.18 2.40 -5.72
CA ILE A 15 13.48 3.38 -6.54
C ILE A 15 12.87 2.70 -7.76
N VAL A 16 13.60 1.78 -8.37
CA VAL A 16 13.08 1.05 -9.52
C VAL A 16 11.89 0.20 -9.11
N GLU A 17 11.95 -0.43 -7.94
CA GLU A 17 10.83 -1.21 -7.44
C GLU A 17 9.59 -0.33 -7.29
N ALA A 18 9.77 0.86 -6.73
CA ALA A 18 8.65 1.76 -6.55
C ALA A 18 8.03 2.17 -7.88
N ARG A 19 8.88 2.34 -8.89
CA ARG A 19 8.39 2.68 -10.22
C ARG A 19 7.75 1.50 -10.92
N ARG A 20 8.22 0.30 -10.61
CA ARG A 20 7.67 -0.89 -11.22
C ARG A 20 6.21 -1.08 -10.82
N HIS A 21 5.84 -0.60 -9.65
CA HIS A 21 4.47 -0.70 -9.18
C HIS A 21 3.88 0.70 -9.04
N PRO A 22 3.36 1.24 -10.13
CA PRO A 22 2.79 2.58 -10.07
C PRO A 22 1.58 2.63 -9.16
N ARG A 23 1.30 3.83 -8.67
CA ARG A 23 0.21 4.07 -7.74
C ARG A 23 -0.94 4.71 -8.46
N TYR A 24 -2.14 4.30 -8.08
CA TYR A 24 -3.37 4.79 -8.68
C TYR A 24 -4.28 5.34 -7.61
N LYS A 25 -4.97 6.42 -7.89
CA LYS A 25 -5.95 6.96 -6.96
C LYS A 25 -6.97 5.89 -6.62
N PHE A 26 -7.30 5.81 -5.33
CA PHE A 26 -8.16 4.74 -4.87
C PHE A 26 -8.72 5.14 -3.52
N GLU A 27 -9.98 5.57 -3.48
CA GLU A 27 -10.55 6.19 -2.30
C GLU A 27 -11.72 5.36 -1.80
N ILE A 28 -11.44 4.51 -0.84
CA ILE A 28 -12.44 3.67 -0.20
C ILE A 28 -12.16 3.60 1.28
N ASP A 29 -13.14 3.10 2.03
CA ASP A 29 -12.95 2.86 3.45
C ASP A 29 -12.03 1.67 3.65
N ILE A 30 -11.22 1.75 4.69
CA ILE A 30 -10.30 0.68 5.04
C ILE A 30 -10.30 0.50 6.55
N ARG A 31 -10.16 -0.74 6.99
CA ARG A 31 -10.05 -1.06 8.40
C ARG A 31 -8.67 -1.64 8.65
N ILE A 32 -8.01 -1.12 9.67
CA ILE A 32 -6.68 -1.55 10.06
C ILE A 32 -6.78 -2.21 11.42
N TYR A 33 -6.25 -3.40 11.55
CA TYR A 33 -6.27 -4.16 12.78
C TYR A 33 -4.86 -4.25 13.34
N PRO A 34 -4.46 -3.29 14.20
CA PRO A 34 -3.15 -3.38 14.84
C PRO A 34 -3.14 -4.48 15.87
N ARG A 35 -1.95 -4.91 16.24
CA ARG A 35 -1.81 -5.87 17.31
C ARG A 35 -2.19 -5.22 18.62
N ASN A 36 -2.92 -5.94 19.46
CA ASN A 36 -3.22 -5.50 20.81
C ASN A 36 -3.88 -4.13 20.88
N ALA A 37 -4.64 -3.78 19.85
CA ALA A 37 -5.30 -2.49 19.81
C ALA A 37 -6.63 -2.63 19.10
N GLN A 38 -7.44 -1.61 19.24
CA GLN A 38 -8.75 -1.59 18.61
C GLN A 38 -8.60 -1.33 17.12
N VAL A 39 -9.64 -1.71 16.36
CA VAL A 39 -9.65 -1.47 14.93
C VAL A 39 -9.59 0.03 14.66
N VAL A 40 -8.78 0.39 13.68
CA VAL A 40 -8.63 1.77 13.23
C VAL A 40 -9.28 1.89 11.86
N ARG A 41 -10.16 2.87 11.72
CA ARG A 41 -10.83 3.10 10.44
C ARG A 41 -10.11 4.22 9.72
N GLY A 42 -9.99 4.07 8.41
CA GLY A 42 -9.32 5.05 7.60
C GLY A 42 -9.92 5.13 6.23
N HIS A 43 -9.30 5.93 5.40
CA HIS A 43 -9.76 6.16 4.03
C HIS A 43 -8.54 6.11 3.13
N THR A 44 -8.59 5.24 2.12
CA THR A 44 -7.43 5.07 1.25
C THR A 44 -7.21 6.29 0.38
N VAL A 45 -5.96 6.45 -0.05
CA VAL A 45 -5.56 7.53 -0.94
C VAL A 45 -5.15 6.96 -2.28
N ASP A 46 -4.31 5.94 -2.26
CA ASP A 46 -3.86 5.31 -3.49
C ASP A 46 -3.49 3.86 -3.21
N ILE A 47 -3.37 3.09 -4.29
CA ILE A 47 -3.02 1.67 -4.21
C ILE A 47 -2.04 1.35 -5.32
N SER A 48 -1.15 0.40 -5.05
CA SER A 48 -0.28 -0.21 -6.05
C SER A 48 -0.29 -1.72 -5.81
N GLU A 49 0.42 -2.44 -6.65
CA GLU A 49 0.51 -3.88 -6.44
C GLU A 49 1.27 -4.24 -5.19
N SER A 50 2.12 -3.36 -4.69
CA SER A 50 2.94 -3.66 -3.53
C SER A 50 2.46 -3.01 -2.24
N GLY A 51 1.49 -2.10 -2.31
CA GLY A 51 1.07 -1.43 -1.09
C GLY A 51 -0.11 -0.50 -1.30
N ILE A 52 -0.49 0.13 -0.19
CA ILE A 52 -1.65 1.01 -0.19
C ILE A 52 -1.36 2.12 0.80
N SER A 53 -1.88 3.31 0.53
CA SER A 53 -1.77 4.38 1.50
C SER A 53 -3.15 4.83 1.93
N ALA A 54 -3.24 5.34 3.16
CA ALA A 54 -4.52 5.71 3.73
C ALA A 54 -4.33 6.83 4.73
N MET A 55 -5.38 7.62 4.89
CA MET A 55 -5.44 8.65 5.93
C MET A 55 -6.06 8.03 7.16
N LEU A 56 -5.37 8.18 8.28
CA LEU A 56 -5.83 7.69 9.57
C LEU A 56 -5.83 8.83 10.56
N ARG A 57 -6.80 8.81 11.48
CA ARG A 57 -6.84 9.80 12.54
C ARG A 57 -6.19 9.31 13.82
N VAL A 58 -5.92 8.03 13.91
CA VAL A 58 -5.33 7.42 15.09
C VAL A 58 -3.96 6.89 14.71
N GLU A 59 -3.01 7.05 15.59
CA GLU A 59 -1.66 6.61 15.31
C GLU A 59 -1.55 5.10 15.32
N VAL A 60 -0.78 4.58 14.37
CA VAL A 60 -0.45 3.17 14.29
C VAL A 60 1.07 3.09 14.27
N PRO A 61 1.67 2.19 15.05
CA PRO A 61 3.13 2.16 15.15
C PRO A 61 3.80 1.79 13.83
N LEU A 62 4.85 2.51 13.50
CA LEU A 62 5.68 2.18 12.35
C LEU A 62 6.40 0.87 12.60
N GLY A 63 6.59 0.09 11.52
CA GLY A 63 7.32 -1.15 11.62
C GLY A 63 6.51 -2.34 12.06
N GLU A 64 5.26 -2.13 12.40
CA GLU A 64 4.38 -3.20 12.84
C GLU A 64 3.69 -3.82 11.63
N VAL A 65 3.47 -5.13 11.68
CA VAL A 65 2.66 -5.81 10.67
C VAL A 65 1.23 -5.83 11.17
N VAL A 66 0.33 -5.28 10.37
CA VAL A 66 -1.08 -5.16 10.73
C VAL A 66 -1.92 -5.90 9.69
N ARG A 67 -3.17 -6.19 10.05
CA ARG A 67 -4.11 -6.75 9.10
C ARG A 67 -4.97 -5.62 8.53
N LEU A 68 -5.13 -5.62 7.24
CA LEU A 68 -5.96 -4.64 6.52
C LEU A 68 -7.17 -5.34 5.96
N GLU A 69 -8.32 -4.68 6.00
CA GLU A 69 -9.54 -5.15 5.37
C GLU A 69 -10.16 -4.04 4.57
N PHE A 70 -10.46 -4.31 3.33
CA PHE A 70 -11.11 -3.34 2.44
C PHE A 70 -11.77 -4.11 1.30
N SER A 71 -12.62 -3.41 0.55
CA SER A 71 -13.35 -4.04 -0.54
C SER A 71 -12.75 -3.61 -1.87
N LEU A 72 -12.50 -4.58 -2.73
CA LEU A 72 -12.08 -4.34 -4.11
C LEU A 72 -13.17 -4.88 -5.01
N ASP A 73 -13.87 -3.99 -5.70
CA ASP A 73 -14.90 -4.40 -6.68
C ASP A 73 -15.88 -5.36 -6.03
N SER A 74 -16.37 -4.99 -4.86
CA SER A 74 -17.34 -5.77 -4.07
C SER A 74 -16.77 -7.05 -3.48
N ILE A 75 -15.49 -7.28 -3.59
CA ILE A 75 -14.83 -8.43 -3.00
C ILE A 75 -14.12 -7.96 -1.72
N GLU A 76 -14.46 -8.59 -0.60
CA GLU A 76 -13.77 -8.28 0.65
C GLU A 76 -12.37 -8.86 0.60
N VAL A 77 -11.39 -8.02 0.88
CA VAL A 77 -10.00 -8.40 0.85
C VAL A 77 -9.40 -8.25 2.23
N GLU A 78 -8.68 -9.26 2.64
CA GLU A 78 -7.96 -9.24 3.92
C GLU A 78 -6.51 -9.54 3.61
N VAL A 79 -5.62 -8.61 3.96
CA VAL A 79 -4.20 -8.80 3.72
C VAL A 79 -3.44 -8.32 4.93
N HIS A 80 -2.21 -8.79 5.07
CA HIS A 80 -1.29 -8.27 6.06
C HIS A 80 -0.37 -7.27 5.41
N ALA A 81 0.04 -6.27 6.17
CA ALA A 81 0.88 -5.22 5.62
C ALA A 81 1.78 -4.67 6.71
N LEU A 82 2.94 -4.23 6.28
CA LEU A 82 3.90 -3.59 7.15
C LEU A 82 3.66 -2.08 7.12
N VAL A 83 3.57 -1.47 8.28
CA VAL A 83 3.42 -0.02 8.37
C VAL A 83 4.79 0.59 8.07
N ARG A 84 4.95 1.08 6.84
CA ARG A 84 6.26 1.48 6.34
C ARG A 84 6.58 2.93 6.64
N GLN A 85 5.61 3.82 6.48
CA GLN A 85 5.92 5.22 6.63
C GLN A 85 4.68 6.00 7.02
N ARG A 86 4.93 7.19 7.53
CA ARG A 86 3.88 8.08 7.98
C ARG A 86 4.29 9.51 7.69
N ASN A 87 3.37 10.26 7.13
CA ASN A 87 3.55 11.69 6.91
C ASN A 87 2.27 12.36 7.37
N ALA A 88 2.33 12.98 8.56
CA ALA A 88 1.15 13.53 9.21
C ALA A 88 0.12 12.42 9.42
N PHE A 89 -1.04 12.52 8.81
CA PHE A 89 -2.09 11.52 8.96
C PHE A 89 -2.07 10.47 7.86
N ARG A 90 -1.16 10.58 6.91
CA ARG A 90 -1.11 9.65 5.79
C ARG A 90 -0.09 8.56 6.08
N TYR A 91 -0.55 7.33 6.01
CA TYR A 91 0.26 6.15 6.29
C TYR A 91 0.45 5.36 5.02
N GLY A 92 1.65 4.81 4.88
CA GLY A 92 1.96 3.89 3.80
C GLY A 92 2.12 2.48 4.33
N PHE A 93 1.41 1.54 3.69
CA PHE A 93 1.43 0.13 4.08
C PHE A 93 1.98 -0.68 2.93
N GLN A 94 2.91 -1.57 3.23
CA GLN A 94 3.48 -2.47 2.24
C GLN A 94 2.88 -3.85 2.46
N PHE A 95 2.24 -4.41 1.44
CA PHE A 95 1.65 -5.75 1.56
C PHE A 95 2.74 -6.77 1.83
N VAL A 96 2.45 -7.74 2.70
CA VAL A 96 3.36 -8.84 2.97
C VAL A 96 2.63 -10.12 2.63
N GLY A 97 3.38 -11.10 2.11
CA GLY A 97 2.79 -12.34 1.67
C GLY A 97 2.18 -12.20 0.30
N THR A 98 1.49 -13.25 -0.11
CA THR A 98 0.91 -13.30 -1.45
C THR A 98 -0.61 -13.43 -1.44
N HIS A 99 -1.22 -13.32 -0.26
CA HIS A 99 -2.66 -13.45 -0.15
C HIS A 99 -3.34 -12.27 -0.85
N ALA A 100 -4.36 -12.57 -1.64
CA ALA A 100 -5.12 -11.57 -2.39
C ALA A 100 -4.30 -10.87 -3.47
N GLN A 101 -3.14 -11.37 -3.79
CA GLN A 101 -2.27 -10.73 -4.77
C GLN A 101 -2.95 -10.61 -6.13
N ASP A 102 -3.68 -11.63 -6.53
CA ASP A 102 -4.34 -11.64 -7.84
C ASP A 102 -5.43 -10.58 -7.91
N VAL A 103 -6.21 -10.44 -6.85
CA VAL A 103 -7.29 -9.45 -6.83
C VAL A 103 -6.70 -8.04 -6.86
N ILE A 104 -5.65 -7.82 -6.10
CA ILE A 104 -5.00 -6.52 -6.06
C ILE A 104 -4.42 -6.17 -7.43
N ALA A 105 -3.74 -7.12 -8.06
CA ALA A 105 -3.14 -6.86 -9.37
C ALA A 105 -4.21 -6.55 -10.42
N ARG A 106 -5.31 -7.29 -10.38
CA ARG A 106 -6.41 -7.05 -11.32
C ARG A 106 -7.01 -5.66 -11.11
N THR A 107 -7.20 -5.28 -9.86
CA THR A 107 -7.74 -3.97 -9.56
C THR A 107 -6.81 -2.88 -10.06
N CYS A 108 -5.51 -3.04 -9.86
CA CYS A 108 -4.54 -2.05 -10.35
C CYS A 108 -4.59 -1.94 -11.86
N ARG A 109 -4.76 -3.05 -12.56
CA ARG A 109 -4.87 -2.99 -14.02
C ARG A 109 -6.11 -2.23 -14.44
N GLN A 110 -7.23 -2.45 -13.76
CA GLN A 110 -8.45 -1.72 -14.08
C GLN A 110 -8.30 -0.23 -13.81
N LEU A 111 -7.69 0.11 -12.70
CA LEU A 111 -7.46 1.52 -12.37
C LEU A 111 -6.51 2.16 -13.37
N SER A 112 -5.51 1.42 -13.80
CA SER A 112 -4.57 1.92 -14.81
C SER A 112 -5.31 2.30 -16.07
N MET A 113 -6.21 1.45 -16.52
CA MET A 113 -6.99 1.74 -17.73
C MET A 113 -7.90 2.93 -17.54
N GLN A 114 -8.58 2.99 -16.41
CA GLN A 114 -9.50 4.10 -16.14
C GLN A 114 -8.77 5.42 -16.08
N GLN A 115 -7.66 5.46 -15.37
CA GLN A 115 -6.97 6.72 -15.17
C GLN A 115 -6.17 7.14 -16.39
N SER A 116 -5.76 6.20 -17.21
CA SER A 116 -5.17 6.56 -18.49
C SER A 116 -6.18 7.22 -19.41
N LEU A 117 -7.42 6.72 -19.38
CA LEU A 117 -8.45 7.27 -20.25
C LEU A 117 -8.87 8.67 -19.83
N PHE A 118 -8.93 8.93 -18.53
CA PHE A 118 -9.50 10.18 -18.07
C PHE A 118 -8.49 11.12 -17.44
N GLY A 119 -7.38 10.63 -17.06
CA GLY A 119 -6.56 11.41 -16.29
C GLY A 119 -5.38 11.93 -16.86
N GLU A 120 -5.02 11.51 -17.53
CA GLU A 120 -3.84 11.83 -17.70
C GLU A 120 -3.33 12.32 -18.19
#